data_f3ad7386c2da3a1f4f422319831b4244
#
_entry.id   f3ad7386c2da3a1f4f422319831b4244
#
_cell.length_a   1.000
_cell.length_b   1.000
_cell.length_c   1.000
_cell.angle_alpha   90.00
_cell.angle_beta   90.00
_cell.angle_gamma   90.00
#
_symmetry.space_group_name_H-M   'P 1'
#
loop_
_entity.id
_entity.type
_entity.pdbx_description
1 polymer ?
#
loop_
_entity_poly.entity_id
_entity_poly.type
_entity_poly.pdbx_seq_one_letter_code
_entity_poly.pdbx_strand_id
1 'polypeptide(L)' 'MKTTPPSEPRAGDHCEVIGGTHKGKSGTVKDIQTSKTGHITITVVQSDGERFKTLARNVLVQAGKRG' A
#
# COMPACT_ATOMS: atom_id res chain seq x y z
N MET A 1 -9.79 -12.78 -17.93
CA MET A 1 -9.66 -12.53 -17.21
C MET A 1 -9.38 -11.42 -16.87
N LYS A 2 -9.63 -10.96 -16.39
CA LYS A 2 -9.40 -9.96 -15.99
C LYS A 2 -8.49 -9.75 -15.25
N THR A 3 -7.81 -9.14 -15.34
CA THR A 3 -6.82 -9.01 -14.52
C THR A 3 -6.91 -7.87 -13.67
N THR A 4 -6.79 -7.99 -12.47
CA THR A 4 -6.89 -6.91 -11.55
C THR A 4 -5.61 -6.15 -11.53
N PRO A 5 -5.66 -4.84 -11.57
CA PRO A 5 -4.44 -4.07 -11.49
C PRO A 5 -3.73 -4.35 -10.20
N PRO A 6 -2.47 -4.68 -10.27
CA PRO A 6 -1.73 -4.98 -9.05
C PRO A 6 -1.45 -3.75 -8.21
N SER A 7 -1.78 -2.60 -8.72
CA SER A 7 -1.49 -1.38 -7.98
C SER A 7 -2.53 -1.05 -6.93
N GLU A 8 -3.53 -1.89 -6.77
CA GLU A 8 -4.59 -1.60 -5.83
C GLU A 8 -4.34 -2.35 -4.53
N PRO A 9 -3.83 -1.68 -3.50
CA PRO A 9 -3.53 -2.37 -2.25
C PRO A 9 -4.78 -2.68 -1.46
N ARG A 10 -4.70 -3.70 -0.66
CA ARG A 10 -5.77 -4.10 0.22
C ARG A 10 -5.24 -4.32 1.61
N ALA A 11 -6.13 -4.23 2.58
CA ALA A 11 -5.74 -4.49 3.94
C ALA A 11 -5.17 -5.89 4.05
N GLY A 12 -4.01 -5.98 4.66
CA GLY A 12 -3.32 -7.26 4.80
C GLY A 12 -2.26 -7.51 3.75
N ASP A 13 -2.26 -6.72 2.69
CA ASP A 13 -1.25 -6.89 1.65
C ASP A 13 0.08 -6.30 2.10
N HIS A 14 1.14 -6.92 1.64
CA HIS A 14 2.46 -6.36 1.86
C HIS A 14 2.79 -5.42 0.70
N CYS A 15 3.40 -4.29 1.02
CA CYS A 15 3.70 -3.32 -0.02
C CYS A 15 5.02 -2.63 0.25
N GLU A 16 5.54 -2.03 -0.79
CA GLU A 16 6.76 -1.24 -0.69
C GLU A 16 6.49 0.14 -1.24
N VAL A 17 6.93 1.16 -0.53
CA VAL A 17 6.73 2.54 -0.94
C VAL A 17 7.79 2.90 -1.98
N ILE A 18 7.34 3.26 -3.16
CA ILE A 18 8.24 3.54 -4.27
C ILE A 18 8.30 5.02 -4.63
N GLY A 19 7.54 5.84 -3.92
CA GLY A 19 7.56 7.27 -4.19
C GLY A 19 7.09 8.06 -3.00
N GLY A 20 7.28 9.38 -3.06
CA GLY A 20 6.84 10.25 -2.01
C GLY A 20 7.81 10.32 -0.85
N THR A 21 7.33 10.86 0.25
CA THR A 21 8.16 11.11 1.41
C THR A 21 8.69 9.82 2.04
N HIS A 22 7.92 8.76 1.93
CA HIS A 22 8.28 7.51 2.60
C HIS A 22 8.92 6.51 1.65
N LYS A 23 9.43 6.99 0.55
CA LYS A 23 10.05 6.10 -0.42
C LYS A 23 11.12 5.25 0.24
N GLY A 24 11.10 3.97 -0.09
CA GLY A 24 12.06 3.02 0.46
C GLY A 24 11.57 2.24 1.64
N LYS A 25 10.43 2.63 2.18
CA LYS A 25 9.85 1.90 3.31
C LYS A 25 8.93 0.81 2.82
N SER A 26 8.68 -0.15 3.68
CA SER A 26 7.78 -1.24 3.31
C SER A 26 7.03 -1.68 4.55
N GLY A 27 5.96 -2.41 4.33
CA GLY A 27 5.17 -2.90 5.43
C GLY A 27 3.88 -3.51 4.95
N THR A 28 2.94 -3.65 5.86
CA THR A 28 1.65 -4.26 5.59
C THR A 28 0.59 -3.19 5.59
N VAL A 29 -0.28 -3.24 4.60
CA VAL A 29 -1.41 -2.31 4.51
C VAL A 29 -2.40 -2.65 5.61
N LYS A 30 -2.72 -1.66 6.44
CA LYS A 30 -3.66 -1.88 7.51
C LYS A 30 -5.00 -1.24 7.24
N ASP A 31 -5.00 -0.10 6.58
CA ASP A 31 -6.22 0.66 6.41
C ASP A 31 -6.21 1.33 5.05
N ILE A 32 -7.38 1.48 4.48
CA ILE A 32 -7.50 2.09 3.16
C ILE A 32 -8.63 3.10 3.24
N GLN A 33 -8.35 4.32 2.80
CA GLN A 33 -9.35 5.38 2.79
C GLN A 33 -9.36 6.05 1.43
N THR A 34 -10.54 6.28 0.91
CA THR A 34 -10.71 6.97 -0.35
C THR A 34 -11.22 8.37 -0.07
N SER A 35 -10.51 9.37 -0.59
CA SER A 35 -10.94 10.73 -0.43
C SER A 35 -12.03 11.08 -1.43
N LYS A 36 -12.65 12.21 -1.21
CA LYS A 36 -13.69 12.64 -2.13
C LYS A 36 -13.18 12.92 -3.53
N THR A 37 -11.93 13.26 -3.62
CA THR A 37 -11.33 13.55 -4.92
C THR A 37 -10.84 12.30 -5.62
N GLY A 38 -11.02 11.15 -5.01
CA GLY A 38 -10.62 9.91 -5.66
C GLY A 38 -9.23 9.44 -5.30
N HIS A 39 -8.55 10.15 -4.44
CA HIS A 39 -7.24 9.70 -4.00
C HIS A 39 -7.39 8.64 -2.92
N ILE A 40 -6.60 7.60 -3.04
CA ILE A 40 -6.65 6.52 -2.07
C ILE A 40 -5.42 6.61 -1.18
N THR A 41 -5.68 6.69 0.11
CA THR A 41 -4.63 6.76 1.11
C THR A 41 -4.63 5.46 1.90
N ILE A 42 -3.46 4.94 2.15
CA ILE A 42 -3.34 3.72 2.92
C ILE A 42 -2.46 3.96 4.14
N THR A 43 -2.71 3.19 5.17
CA THR A 43 -1.86 3.16 6.35
C THR A 43 -1.00 1.91 6.26
N VAL A 44 0.30 2.10 6.35
CA VAL A 44 1.25 1.00 6.26
C VAL A 44 1.90 0.82 7.62
N VAL A 45 1.96 -0.42 8.08
CA VAL A 45 2.61 -0.76 9.34
C VAL A 45 3.86 -1.54 9.02
N GLN A 46 4.99 -1.02 9.46
CA GLN A 46 6.26 -1.67 9.24
C GLN A 46 6.47 -2.80 10.24
N SER A 47 7.43 -3.63 9.95
CA SER A 47 7.67 -4.79 10.80
C SER A 47 8.08 -4.41 12.21
N ASP A 48 8.62 -3.22 12.40
CA ASP A 48 8.98 -2.76 13.73
C ASP A 48 7.83 -2.11 14.47
N GLY A 49 6.65 -2.08 13.87
CA GLY A 49 5.49 -1.51 14.52
C GLY A 49 5.21 -0.07 14.16
N GLU A 50 6.09 0.56 13.46
CA GLU A 50 5.87 1.94 13.04
C GLU A 50 4.86 1.99 11.92
N ARG A 51 4.00 2.98 11.97
CA ARG A 51 2.99 3.12 10.92
C ARG A 51 3.03 4.52 10.34
N PHE A 52 2.66 4.59 9.08
CA PHE A 52 2.60 5.88 8.39
C PHE A 52 1.53 5.80 7.33
N LYS A 53 1.12 6.96 6.85
CA LYS A 53 0.14 7.04 5.77
C LYS A 53 0.84 7.48 4.49
N THR A 54 0.38 6.91 3.39
CA THR A 54 0.91 7.29 2.10
C THR A 54 -0.16 7.05 1.06
N LEU A 55 0.06 7.61 -0.13
CA LEU A 55 -0.89 7.40 -1.20
C LEU A 55 -0.73 6.01 -1.78
N ALA A 56 -1.85 5.41 -2.14
CA ALA A 56 -1.81 4.07 -2.71
C ALA A 56 -0.96 4.03 -3.97
N ARG A 57 -0.98 5.08 -4.75
CA ARG A 57 -0.20 5.10 -5.99
C ARG A 57 1.30 5.19 -5.74
N ASN A 58 1.68 5.48 -4.51
CA ASN A 58 3.10 5.56 -4.18
C ASN A 58 3.65 4.24 -3.65
N VAL A 59 2.86 3.20 -3.67
CA VAL A 59 3.31 1.91 -3.18
C VAL A 59 3.14 0.86 -4.26
N LEU A 60 3.96 -0.17 -4.15
CA LEU A 60 3.86 -1.31 -5.03
C LEU A 60 3.45 -2.50 -4.18
N VAL A 61 2.31 -3.07 -4.50
CA VAL A 61 1.81 -4.20 -3.73
C VAL A 61 2.58 -5.44 -4.13
N GLN A 62 3.09 -6.12 -3.14
CA GLN A 62 3.83 -7.35 -3.38
C GLN A 62 2.94 -8.53 -3.08
N ALA A 63 1.95 -8.69 -3.85
CA ALA A 63 1.01 -9.72 -3.62
C ALA A 63 1.62 -11.03 -3.98
N GLY A 64 1.68 -11.66 -3.39
CA GLY A 64 2.19 -12.60 -3.71
C GLY A 64 2.66 -13.68 -3.79
N LYS A 65 2.72 -13.76 -3.53
CA LYS A 65 3.14 -14.50 -3.43
C LYS A 65 2.71 -15.40 -2.99
N ARG A 66 2.28 -15.93 -2.95
CA ARG A 66 1.77 -16.68 -2.48
C ARG A 66 2.10 -17.53 -2.70
N GLY A 67 2.40 -17.61 -2.59
CA GLY A 67 2.61 -18.43 -2.83
C GLY A 67 2.69 -18.95 -3.12
#